data_a9b959baf07160e0cac1dc11ca27a306
#
_entry.id   a9b959baf07160e0cac1dc11ca27a306
#
_cell.length_a   1.000
_cell.length_b   1.000
_cell.length_c   1.000
_cell.angle_alpha   90.00
_cell.angle_beta   90.00
_cell.angle_gamma   90.00
#
_symmetry.space_group_name_H-M   'P 1'
#
loop_
_entity.id
_entity.type
_entity.pdbx_description
1 polymer ?
#
loop_
_entity_poly.entity_id
_entity_poly.type
_entity_poly.pdbx_seq_one_letter_code
_entity_poly.pdbx_strand_id
1 'polypeptide(L)'
;MTTVFAPGTFVYGATNDTSICDDITEISDKSTILTRGNYLNYGAVTLTKLDSMKIRISGETAAHRVCDTLTVGLYLYRSSDGVHYENYRHWSFEKQNGSYFWKVLEVIVPSGYYYAISGSHMAFVGGEGESTATYASGLWVN
;
A
#
# COMPACT_ATOMS: atom_id res chain seq x y z
N MET A 1 18.49 -13.41 9.12
CA MET A 1 18.28 -12.84 8.96
C MET A 1 17.57 -12.21 8.72
N THR A 2 17.24 -11.87 8.33
CA THR A 2 16.65 -11.29 7.99
C THR A 2 16.11 -10.55 7.86
N THR A 3 15.86 -10.14 7.69
CA THR A 3 15.45 -9.42 7.49
C THR A 3 15.03 -8.68 7.33
N VAL A 4 14.82 -8.27 7.08
CA VAL A 4 14.52 -7.56 6.89
C VAL A 4 14.12 -6.83 6.64
N PHE A 5 13.67 -6.35 6.51
CA PHE A 5 13.44 -5.54 6.22
C PHE A 5 12.79 -4.85 6.26
N ALA A 6 12.80 -4.59 6.49
CA ALA A 6 12.28 -3.60 6.62
C ALA A 6 11.81 -3.07 5.56
N PRO A 7 11.13 -2.40 5.56
CA PRO A 7 10.56 -1.97 4.51
C PRO A 7 11.53 -1.55 3.60
N GLY A 8 11.68 -2.09 2.97
CA GLY A 8 12.40 -1.78 2.12
C GLY A 8 13.73 -1.85 2.27
N THR A 9 14.31 -2.25 2.67
CA THR A 9 15.55 -2.18 2.77
C THR A 9 16.17 -3.23 2.76
N PHE A 10 16.68 -3.75 2.51
CA PHE A 10 17.36 -4.68 2.65
C PHE A 10 18.28 -5.01 2.10
N VAL A 11 18.99 -5.39 1.90
CA VAL A 11 19.72 -5.87 1.44
C VAL A 11 20.78 -6.22 1.49
N TYR A 12 21.57 -6.63 1.51
CA TYR A 12 22.54 -7.03 1.63
C TYR A 12 23.07 -7.74 1.05
N GLY A 13 23.28 -7.87 0.74
CA GLY A 13 23.55 -8.50 0.19
C GLY A 13 24.29 -9.29 -0.31
N ALA A 14 24.59 -9.38 -0.58
CA ALA A 14 25.39 -10.07 -1.02
C ALA A 14 25.16 -11.12 -1.67
N THR A 15 25.03 -11.82 -1.72
CA THR A 15 24.98 -12.92 -2.21
C THR A 15 24.13 -13.06 -3.17
N ASN A 16 24.03 -12.98 -3.99
CA ASN A 16 23.31 -13.34 -4.95
C ASN A 16 22.38 -14.32 -4.67
N ASP A 17 21.89 -14.38 -3.65
CA ASP A 17 20.95 -15.33 -3.34
C ASP A 17 19.64 -14.83 -3.87
N THR A 18 19.14 -15.41 -4.88
CA THR A 18 17.92 -14.96 -5.43
C THR A 18 16.74 -15.42 -4.64
N SER A 19 16.90 -16.27 -3.69
CA SER A 19 15.76 -16.71 -2.90
C SER A 19 15.26 -15.63 -1.98
N ILE A 20 15.99 -14.55 -1.81
CA ILE A 20 15.55 -13.50 -0.94
C ILE A 20 14.20 -12.97 -1.36
N CYS A 21 13.94 -12.87 -2.65
CA CYS A 21 12.67 -12.37 -3.09
C CYS A 21 11.52 -13.27 -2.68
N ASP A 22 11.79 -14.57 -2.59
CA ASP A 22 10.73 -15.49 -2.26
C ASP A 22 10.37 -15.41 -0.78
N ASP A 23 11.26 -14.89 0.05
CA ASP A 23 11.01 -14.80 1.46
C ASP A 23 10.24 -13.54 1.84
N ILE A 24 10.10 -12.61 0.92
CA ILE A 24 9.36 -11.39 1.22
C ILE A 24 7.88 -11.68 1.13
N THR A 25 7.17 -11.50 2.22
CA THR A 25 5.74 -11.75 2.24
C THR A 25 4.92 -10.48 2.40
N GLU A 26 5.57 -9.34 2.58
CA GLU A 26 4.85 -8.10 2.79
C GLU A 26 5.65 -6.91 2.29
N ILE A 27 4.97 -5.99 1.62
CA ILE A 27 5.53 -4.71 1.20
C ILE A 27 4.60 -3.60 1.64
N SER A 28 5.15 -2.43 1.92
CA SER A 28 4.34 -1.31 2.40
C SER A 28 4.98 0.02 2.06
N ASP A 29 4.17 1.07 2.12
CA ASP A 29 4.64 2.44 1.97
C ASP A 29 3.79 3.37 2.81
N LYS A 30 4.40 4.44 3.30
CA LYS A 30 3.71 5.44 4.10
C LYS A 30 4.16 6.82 3.63
N SER A 31 3.20 7.69 3.37
CA SER A 31 3.44 9.06 2.93
C SER A 31 2.92 10.01 3.99
N THR A 32 3.78 10.86 4.52
CA THR A 32 3.44 11.80 5.58
C THR A 32 3.46 13.21 5.02
N ILE A 33 2.44 13.98 5.39
CA ILE A 33 2.39 15.38 5.01
C ILE A 33 3.21 16.14 6.04
N LEU A 34 4.39 16.55 5.64
CA LEU A 34 5.32 17.17 6.57
C LEU A 34 5.09 18.65 6.76
N THR A 35 4.52 19.34 5.77
CA THR A 35 4.43 20.77 5.89
C THR A 35 3.03 21.17 5.73
N ARG A 36 2.60 22.00 6.32
CA ARG A 36 1.45 22.64 6.21
C ARG A 36 0.25 21.92 6.03
N GLY A 37 0.13 20.68 6.19
CA GLY A 37 -1.08 19.95 6.19
C GLY A 37 -1.95 20.47 7.33
N ASN A 38 -3.13 20.92 7.01
CA ASN A 38 -4.02 21.43 8.03
C ASN A 38 -4.82 20.32 8.68
N TYR A 39 -5.08 19.25 7.95
CA TYR A 39 -5.85 18.15 8.50
C TYR A 39 -5.37 16.78 8.09
N LEU A 40 -4.83 16.59 6.92
CA LEU A 40 -4.30 15.26 6.53
C LEU A 40 -2.94 15.02 7.19
N ASN A 41 -2.81 13.90 7.87
CA ASN A 41 -1.56 13.54 8.55
C ASN A 41 -0.73 12.59 7.68
N TYR A 42 -1.26 11.44 7.31
CA TYR A 42 -0.54 10.49 6.48
C TYR A 42 -1.49 9.52 5.79
N GLY A 43 -0.94 8.84 4.79
CA GLY A 43 -1.58 7.68 4.18
C GLY A 43 -0.60 6.53 4.20
N ALA A 44 -1.10 5.31 4.20
CA ALA A 44 -0.24 4.13 4.17
C ALA A 44 -0.95 2.99 3.45
N VAL A 45 -0.17 2.14 2.79
CA VAL A 45 -0.68 0.92 2.17
C VAL A 45 0.23 -0.25 2.53
N THR A 46 -0.35 -1.43 2.60
CA THR A 46 0.38 -2.67 2.84
C THR A 46 -0.20 -3.76 1.95
N LEU A 47 0.67 -4.55 1.36
CA LEU A 47 0.30 -5.68 0.54
C LEU A 47 0.99 -6.90 1.11
N THR A 48 0.22 -7.91 1.52
CA THR A 48 0.74 -9.09 2.19
C THR A 48 0.37 -10.33 1.40
N LYS A 49 1.34 -11.22 1.19
CA LYS A 49 1.09 -12.51 0.58
C LYS A 49 0.56 -13.44 1.67
N LEU A 50 -0.60 -14.03 1.44
CA LEU A 50 -1.19 -14.98 2.39
C LEU A 50 -0.92 -16.42 1.95
N ASP A 51 -1.01 -16.69 0.67
CA ASP A 51 -0.64 -18.00 0.12
C ASP A 51 -0.34 -17.83 -1.37
N SER A 52 -0.23 -18.91 -2.10
CA SER A 52 0.18 -18.86 -3.51
C SER A 52 -0.82 -18.18 -4.42
N MET A 53 -2.04 -17.94 -3.97
CA MET A 53 -3.07 -17.34 -4.80
C MET A 53 -3.93 -16.34 -4.00
N LYS A 54 -3.45 -15.87 -2.87
CA LYS A 54 -4.23 -14.94 -2.06
C LYS A 54 -3.34 -13.87 -1.43
N ILE A 55 -3.80 -12.65 -1.50
CA ILE A 55 -3.12 -11.51 -0.91
C ILE A 55 -4.07 -10.75 -0.02
N ARG A 56 -3.51 -10.00 0.92
CA ARG A 56 -4.26 -9.06 1.74
C ARG A 56 -3.77 -7.66 1.39
N ILE A 57 -4.71 -6.76 1.19
CA ILE A 57 -4.42 -5.38 0.88
C ILE A 57 -4.99 -4.53 1.99
N SER A 58 -4.22 -3.62 2.54
CA SER A 58 -4.75 -2.68 3.49
C SER A 58 -4.33 -1.27 3.12
N GLY A 59 -5.18 -0.32 3.44
CA GLY A 59 -4.90 1.09 3.26
C GLY A 59 -5.46 1.87 4.40
N GLU A 60 -4.78 2.95 4.77
CA GLU A 60 -5.27 3.82 5.82
C GLU A 60 -5.02 5.28 5.50
N THR A 61 -5.90 6.12 5.98
CA THR A 61 -5.78 7.57 5.86
C THR A 61 -6.01 8.14 7.26
N ALA A 62 -5.04 8.88 7.75
CA ALA A 62 -5.10 9.45 9.09
C ALA A 62 -5.08 10.97 8.99
N ALA A 63 -5.86 11.60 9.84
CA ALA A 63 -5.97 13.05 9.88
C ALA A 63 -5.67 13.56 11.27
N HIS A 64 -5.34 14.85 11.38
CA HIS A 64 -5.05 15.49 12.66
C HIS A 64 -6.34 15.90 13.39
N ARG A 65 -7.44 15.89 12.70
CA ARG A 65 -8.72 16.32 13.27
C ARG A 65 -9.85 15.55 12.59
N VAL A 66 -11.02 15.67 13.12
CA VAL A 66 -12.20 15.07 12.49
C VAL A 66 -12.46 15.82 11.19
N CYS A 67 -12.53 15.08 10.09
CA CYS A 67 -12.80 15.61 8.77
C CYS A 67 -14.19 15.21 8.33
N ASP A 68 -14.74 15.97 7.38
CA ASP A 68 -16.05 15.65 6.83
C ASP A 68 -16.03 14.32 6.11
N THR A 69 -14.95 14.07 5.36
CA THR A 69 -14.79 12.83 4.60
C THR A 69 -13.32 12.45 4.57
N LEU A 70 -13.05 11.16 4.78
CA LEU A 70 -11.74 10.56 4.51
C LEU A 70 -11.91 9.50 3.44
N THR A 71 -10.96 9.39 2.53
CA THR A 71 -11.01 8.36 1.48
C THR A 71 -9.76 7.49 1.50
N VAL A 72 -9.94 6.24 1.06
CA VAL A 72 -8.85 5.32 0.78
C VAL A 72 -9.15 4.74 -0.59
N GLY A 73 -8.27 5.02 -1.55
CA GLY A 73 -8.32 4.39 -2.86
C GLY A 73 -7.18 3.40 -2.95
N LEU A 74 -7.45 2.19 -3.44
CA LEU A 74 -6.46 1.13 -3.54
C LEU A 74 -6.41 0.65 -4.98
N TYR A 75 -5.20 0.63 -5.55
CA TYR A 75 -4.99 0.23 -6.94
C TYR A 75 -3.96 -0.88 -6.96
N LEU A 76 -4.38 -2.06 -7.41
CA LEU A 76 -3.52 -3.24 -7.49
C LEU A 76 -2.99 -3.38 -8.91
N TYR A 77 -1.68 -3.55 -9.02
CA TYR A 77 -1.00 -3.75 -10.30
C TYR A 77 -0.31 -5.10 -10.27
N ARG A 78 -0.08 -5.67 -11.43
CA ARG A 78 0.69 -6.90 -11.52
C ARG A 78 1.68 -6.84 -12.68
N SER A 79 2.71 -7.66 -12.58
CA SER A 79 3.78 -7.72 -13.56
C SER A 79 4.31 -9.14 -13.68
N SER A 80 4.61 -9.56 -14.89
CA SER A 80 5.24 -10.87 -15.10
C SER A 80 6.76 -10.80 -14.93
N ASP A 81 7.36 -9.62 -15.06
CA ASP A 81 8.81 -9.46 -15.00
C ASP A 81 9.31 -8.66 -13.80
N GLY A 82 8.41 -8.10 -13.00
CA GLY A 82 8.79 -7.31 -11.83
C GLY A 82 9.23 -5.90 -12.17
N VAL A 83 9.14 -5.50 -13.43
CA VAL A 83 9.58 -4.20 -13.89
C VAL A 83 8.44 -3.42 -14.52
N HIS A 84 7.68 -4.07 -15.40
CA HIS A 84 6.58 -3.44 -16.11
C HIS A 84 5.27 -3.88 -15.47
N TYR A 85 4.60 -2.94 -14.82
CA TYR A 85 3.37 -3.21 -14.10
C TYR A 85 2.17 -2.69 -14.87
N GLU A 86 1.08 -3.43 -14.82
CA GLU A 86 -0.16 -3.02 -15.47
C GLU A 86 -1.28 -3.01 -14.45
N ASN A 87 -2.27 -2.16 -14.67
CA ASN A 87 -3.43 -2.10 -13.81
C ASN A 87 -4.13 -3.44 -13.79
N TYR A 88 -4.54 -3.87 -12.61
CA TYR A 88 -5.23 -5.13 -12.49
C TYR A 88 -6.60 -4.96 -11.86
N ARG A 89 -6.70 -4.35 -10.67
CA ARG A 89 -7.97 -4.10 -9.99
C ARG A 89 -7.86 -2.84 -9.13
N HIS A 90 -9.00 -2.26 -8.77
CA HIS A 90 -8.99 -1.13 -7.87
C HIS A 90 -10.26 -1.09 -7.03
N TRP A 91 -10.18 -0.40 -5.90
CA TRP A 91 -11.29 -0.22 -4.96
C TRP A 91 -11.20 1.20 -4.39
N SER A 92 -12.35 1.72 -3.99
CA SER A 92 -12.42 3.05 -3.43
C SER A 92 -13.40 3.05 -2.28
N PHE A 93 -13.01 3.65 -1.17
CA PHE A 93 -13.82 3.66 0.05
C PHE A 93 -13.81 5.04 0.65
N GLU A 94 -14.86 5.38 1.39
CA GLU A 94 -14.88 6.63 2.11
C GLU A 94 -15.56 6.48 3.45
N LYS A 95 -15.22 7.37 4.38
CA LYS A 95 -15.79 7.43 5.71
C LYS A 95 -16.16 8.86 6.00
N GLN A 96 -17.38 9.07 6.56
CA GLN A 96 -17.84 10.39 6.93
C GLN A 96 -17.53 10.66 8.39
N ASN A 97 -17.18 11.92 8.68
CA ASN A 97 -17.00 12.39 10.06
C ASN A 97 -16.01 11.57 10.87
N GLY A 98 -14.77 11.53 10.45
CA GLY A 98 -13.75 10.79 11.16
C GLY A 98 -12.37 11.39 11.02
N SER A 99 -11.44 10.91 11.84
CA SER A 99 -10.04 11.31 11.78
C SER A 99 -9.11 10.16 11.40
N TYR A 100 -9.66 8.97 11.26
CA TYR A 100 -8.87 7.79 10.88
C TYR A 100 -9.75 6.80 10.14
N PHE A 101 -9.25 6.31 9.00
CA PHE A 101 -9.99 5.36 8.17
C PHE A 101 -9.05 4.28 7.69
N TRP A 102 -9.43 3.03 7.92
CA TRP A 102 -8.60 1.88 7.60
C TRP A 102 -9.47 0.82 6.93
N LYS A 103 -8.97 0.28 5.82
CA LYS A 103 -9.69 -0.75 5.08
C LYS A 103 -8.75 -1.91 4.78
N VAL A 104 -9.27 -3.13 4.88
CA VAL A 104 -8.54 -4.35 4.61
C VAL A 104 -9.38 -5.22 3.70
N LEU A 105 -8.74 -5.79 2.68
CA LEU A 105 -9.37 -6.70 1.74
C LEU A 105 -8.50 -7.93 1.58
N GLU A 106 -9.13 -9.09 1.38
CA GLU A 106 -8.41 -10.29 0.93
C GLU A 106 -8.88 -10.56 -0.49
N VAL A 107 -7.93 -10.82 -1.38
CA VAL A 107 -8.18 -10.93 -2.80
C VAL A 107 -7.53 -12.18 -3.34
N ILE A 108 -8.27 -12.95 -4.12
CA ILE A 108 -7.72 -14.11 -4.83
C ILE A 108 -7.07 -13.58 -6.10
N VAL A 109 -5.83 -13.93 -6.33
CA VAL A 109 -5.06 -13.48 -7.50
C VAL A 109 -4.34 -14.66 -8.13
N PRO A 110 -4.03 -14.58 -9.42
CA PRO A 110 -3.22 -15.62 -10.05
C PRO A 110 -1.83 -15.67 -9.46
N SER A 111 -1.27 -16.86 -9.29
CA SER A 111 0.12 -16.99 -8.86
C SER A 111 1.04 -16.78 -10.07
N GLY A 112 2.32 -16.58 -9.79
CA GLY A 112 3.31 -16.39 -10.83
C GLY A 112 3.46 -14.98 -11.32
N TYR A 113 3.08 -14.00 -10.50
CA TYR A 113 3.20 -12.59 -10.83
C TYR A 113 3.82 -11.83 -9.68
N TYR A 114 4.42 -10.70 -10.01
CA TYR A 114 4.79 -9.69 -9.02
C TYR A 114 3.60 -8.74 -8.88
N TYR A 115 3.31 -8.32 -7.67
CA TYR A 115 2.21 -7.40 -7.40
C TYR A 115 2.72 -6.11 -6.78
N ALA A 116 2.01 -5.03 -7.06
CA ALA A 116 2.28 -3.72 -6.50
C ALA A 116 0.95 -3.09 -6.07
N ILE A 117 1.03 -2.19 -5.08
CA ILE A 117 -0.14 -1.53 -4.56
C ILE A 117 0.11 -0.02 -4.54
N SER A 118 -0.86 0.75 -4.96
CA SER A 118 -0.84 2.19 -4.85
C SER A 118 -2.03 2.62 -4.03
N GLY A 119 -1.85 3.62 -3.20
CA GLY A 119 -2.91 4.18 -2.40
C GLY A 119 -3.13 5.65 -2.70
N SER A 120 -4.39 6.06 -2.67
CA SER A 120 -4.77 7.45 -2.74
C SER A 120 -5.46 7.76 -1.42
N HIS A 121 -5.00 8.80 -0.72
CA HIS A 121 -5.46 9.12 0.63
C HIS A 121 -5.88 10.58 0.64
N MET A 122 -7.15 10.84 0.95
CA MET A 122 -7.67 12.21 0.91
C MET A 122 -8.47 12.51 2.15
N ALA A 123 -8.44 13.76 2.56
CA ALA A 123 -9.23 14.28 3.66
C ALA A 123 -9.89 15.57 3.20
N PHE A 124 -11.18 15.71 3.49
CA PHE A 124 -11.94 16.87 3.08
C PHE A 124 -12.56 17.56 4.31
N VAL A 125 -12.43 18.88 4.36
CA VAL A 125 -13.04 19.69 5.41
C VAL A 125 -13.59 20.94 4.73
N GLY A 126 -14.91 21.15 4.83
CA GLY A 126 -15.52 22.35 4.29
C GLY A 126 -15.36 22.52 2.79
N GLY A 127 -15.29 21.43 2.06
CA GLY A 127 -15.13 21.51 0.61
C GLY A 127 -13.68 21.58 0.16
N GLU A 128 -12.72 21.70 1.06
CA GLU A 128 -11.31 21.72 0.70
C GLU A 128 -10.73 20.35 0.96
N GLY A 129 -9.86 19.89 0.06
CA GLY A 129 -9.25 18.58 0.17
C GLY A 129 -7.74 18.65 0.29
N GLU A 130 -7.19 17.70 1.04
CA GLU A 130 -5.75 17.46 1.06
C GLU A 130 -5.55 16.00 0.67
N SER A 131 -4.47 15.70 -0.03
CA SER A 131 -4.25 14.34 -0.50
C SER A 131 -2.78 13.97 -0.46
N THR A 132 -2.53 12.66 -0.39
CA THR A 132 -1.20 12.11 -0.55
C THR A 132 -1.34 10.75 -1.22
N ALA A 133 -0.25 10.24 -1.77
CA ALA A 133 -0.26 8.96 -2.46
C ALA A 133 0.85 8.07 -1.93
N THR A 134 0.63 6.76 -2.00
CA THR A 134 1.60 5.77 -1.57
C THR A 134 1.78 4.74 -2.67
N TYR A 135 2.92 4.04 -2.67
CA TYR A 135 3.19 3.01 -3.65
C TYR A 135 4.23 2.03 -3.13
N ALA A 136 3.96 0.75 -3.25
CA ALA A 136 4.92 -0.31 -2.92
C ALA A 136 4.84 -1.39 -4.00
N SER A 137 5.98 -1.93 -4.40
CA SER A 137 6.02 -2.90 -5.50
C SER A 137 6.98 -4.05 -5.19
N GLY A 138 6.88 -5.10 -5.99
CA GLY A 138 7.84 -6.19 -5.94
C GLY A 138 7.45 -7.37 -5.06
N LEU A 139 6.17 -7.57 -4.80
CA LEU A 139 5.74 -8.74 -4.05
C LEU A 139 5.50 -9.90 -5.00
N TRP A 140 6.34 -10.91 -4.92
CA TRP A 140 6.21 -12.11 -5.74
C TRP A 140 5.21 -13.07 -5.10
N VAL A 141 4.21 -13.46 -5.85
CA VAL A 141 3.16 -14.36 -5.34
C VAL A 141 3.18 -15.64 -6.17
N ASN A 142 3.60 -16.71 -5.52
CA ASN A 142 3.70 -18.01 -6.19
C ASN A 142 3.57 -19.15 -5.16
#